data_1ed3ab775c556640292be58562421501
#
_entry.id   1ed3ab775c556640292be58562421501
#
_cell.length_a   1.000
_cell.length_b   1.000
_cell.length_c   1.000
_cell.angle_alpha   90.00
_cell.angle_beta   90.00
_cell.angle_gamma   90.00
#
_symmetry.space_group_name_H-M   'P 1'
#
loop_
_entity.id
_entity.type
_entity.pdbx_description
1 polymer ?
#
loop_
_entity_poly.entity_id
_entity_poly.type
_entity_poly.pdbx_seq_one_letter_code
_entity_poly.pdbx_strand_id
1 'polypeptide(L)'
;MIYYAFFHSVMSYGIIFWGNSCHSSIIFRLQKKVIRIMAGCGNRVSCRGLFKKFQILPLKSQYMLSLLMFVVQNRTLFLTNTENYTLNTRQRNNLYLPQANLTIFQKGAYYSGIKVFNNLPLEIKNVAGNQKKFKRVLKNF
;
A
#
# COMPACT_ATOMS: atom_id res chain seq x y z
N MET A 1 -4.49 -5.96 -21.61
CA MET A 1 -3.09 -6.33 -21.32
C MET A 1 -3.10 -7.60 -20.47
N ILE A 2 -2.43 -8.63 -20.91
CA ILE A 2 -2.36 -9.96 -20.27
C ILE A 2 -1.88 -9.89 -18.81
N TYR A 3 -0.95 -9.00 -18.51
CA TYR A 3 -0.45 -8.79 -17.15
C TYR A 3 -1.56 -8.52 -16.13
N TYR A 4 -2.46 -7.59 -16.44
CA TYR A 4 -3.55 -7.23 -15.52
C TYR A 4 -4.61 -8.32 -15.38
N ALA A 5 -4.88 -9.05 -16.45
CA ALA A 5 -5.88 -10.11 -16.45
C ALA A 5 -5.43 -11.33 -15.62
N PHE A 6 -4.18 -11.72 -15.72
CA PHE A 6 -3.68 -12.95 -15.09
C PHE A 6 -2.81 -12.70 -13.87
N PHE A 7 -1.68 -12.02 -14.04
CA PHE A 7 -0.71 -11.87 -12.95
C PHE A 7 -1.18 -10.88 -11.88
N HIS A 8 -1.60 -9.69 -12.29
CA HIS A 8 -2.00 -8.64 -11.36
C HIS A 8 -3.25 -9.03 -10.55
N SER A 9 -4.24 -9.68 -11.17
CA SER A 9 -5.47 -10.11 -10.48
C SER A 9 -5.16 -11.08 -9.34
N VAL A 10 -4.30 -12.08 -9.59
CA VAL A 10 -3.87 -13.04 -8.57
C VAL A 10 -2.98 -12.37 -7.51
N MET A 11 -2.01 -11.56 -7.94
CA MET A 11 -1.09 -10.86 -7.05
C MET A 11 -1.81 -9.88 -6.11
N SER A 12 -2.79 -9.14 -6.61
CA SER A 12 -3.50 -8.14 -5.82
C SER A 12 -4.54 -8.73 -4.87
N TYR A 13 -4.93 -9.99 -5.09
CA TYR A 13 -5.88 -10.67 -4.20
C TYR A 13 -5.30 -10.82 -2.80
N GLY A 14 -5.98 -10.22 -1.82
CA GLY A 14 -5.58 -10.27 -0.42
C GLY A 14 -4.19 -9.69 -0.10
N ILE A 15 -3.63 -8.86 -0.97
CA ILE A 15 -2.27 -8.28 -0.82
C ILE A 15 -2.08 -7.54 0.52
N ILE A 16 -3.13 -6.95 1.08
CA ILE A 16 -3.08 -6.27 2.40
C ILE A 16 -2.73 -7.23 3.54
N PHE A 17 -2.99 -8.53 3.38
CA PHE A 17 -2.69 -9.54 4.40
C PHE A 17 -1.30 -10.16 4.24
N TRP A 18 -0.84 -10.39 3.02
CA TRP A 18 0.42 -11.10 2.77
C TRP A 18 1.56 -10.20 2.25
N GLY A 19 1.25 -8.99 1.76
CA GLY A 19 2.23 -8.10 1.12
C GLY A 19 3.39 -7.66 2.02
N ASN A 20 3.22 -7.72 3.34
CA ASN A 20 4.25 -7.44 4.34
C ASN A 20 4.89 -8.72 4.94
N SER A 21 4.69 -9.87 4.32
CA SER A 21 5.30 -11.13 4.74
C SER A 21 6.75 -11.25 4.25
N CYS A 22 7.53 -12.14 4.90
CA CYS A 22 8.89 -12.46 4.45
C CYS A 22 8.93 -13.09 3.04
N HIS A 23 7.83 -13.74 2.62
CA HIS A 23 7.73 -14.39 1.32
C HIS A 23 7.36 -13.41 0.17
N SER A 24 7.01 -12.18 0.45
CA SER A 24 6.67 -11.17 -0.56
C SER A 24 7.80 -10.92 -1.57
N SER A 25 9.06 -11.13 -1.16
CA SER A 25 10.23 -11.03 -2.03
C SER A 25 10.22 -12.04 -3.18
N ILE A 26 9.64 -13.22 -2.96
CA ILE A 26 9.51 -14.28 -3.98
C ILE A 26 8.54 -13.80 -5.08
N ILE A 27 7.38 -13.30 -4.66
CA ILE A 27 6.37 -12.76 -5.58
C ILE A 27 6.91 -11.56 -6.36
N PHE A 28 7.69 -10.69 -5.71
CA PHE A 28 8.34 -9.57 -6.41
C PHE A 28 9.36 -10.03 -7.46
N ARG A 29 10.10 -11.11 -7.21
CA ARG A 29 10.98 -11.71 -8.22
C ARG A 29 10.19 -12.25 -9.42
N LEU A 30 9.05 -12.92 -9.17
CA LEU A 30 8.15 -13.38 -10.22
C LEU A 30 7.60 -12.21 -11.02
N GLN A 31 7.15 -11.14 -10.37
CA GLN A 31 6.68 -9.92 -11.04
C GLN A 31 7.76 -9.36 -11.99
N LYS A 32 9.00 -9.25 -11.54
CA LYS A 32 10.11 -8.80 -12.38
C LYS A 32 10.36 -9.74 -13.58
N LYS A 33 10.25 -11.06 -13.38
CA LYS A 33 10.37 -12.03 -14.46
C LYS A 33 9.29 -11.86 -15.53
N VAL A 34 8.03 -11.71 -15.11
CA VAL A 34 6.90 -11.47 -16.01
C VAL A 34 7.11 -10.19 -16.83
N ILE A 35 7.52 -9.11 -16.20
CA ILE A 35 7.76 -7.82 -16.87
C ILE A 35 8.88 -7.91 -17.91
N ARG A 36 9.96 -8.64 -17.63
CA ARG A 36 11.05 -8.87 -18.61
C ARG A 36 10.55 -9.68 -19.80
N ILE A 37 9.75 -10.71 -19.57
CA ILE A 37 9.16 -11.52 -20.65
C ILE A 37 8.26 -10.64 -21.54
N MET A 38 7.43 -9.79 -20.94
CA MET A 38 6.58 -8.86 -21.69
C MET A 38 7.38 -7.85 -22.51
N ALA A 39 8.54 -7.44 -22.01
CA ALA A 39 9.43 -6.51 -22.69
C ALA A 39 10.32 -7.18 -23.74
N GLY A 40 10.33 -8.51 -23.84
CA GLY A 40 11.26 -9.26 -24.68
C GLY A 40 12.73 -9.11 -24.26
N CYS A 41 12.99 -8.84 -22.99
CA CYS A 41 14.32 -8.55 -22.47
C CYS A 41 14.92 -9.77 -21.75
N GLY A 42 16.26 -9.82 -21.73
CA GLY A 42 17.01 -10.85 -21.00
C GLY A 42 16.85 -10.74 -19.47
N ASN A 43 17.15 -11.85 -18.77
CA ASN A 43 16.96 -11.97 -17.32
C ASN A 43 17.77 -10.99 -16.47
N ARG A 44 18.85 -10.41 -17.00
CA ARG A 44 19.75 -9.48 -16.28
C ARG A 44 19.37 -8.01 -16.44
N VAL A 45 18.43 -7.69 -17.33
CA VAL A 45 18.00 -6.30 -17.57
C VAL A 45 17.31 -5.71 -16.34
N SER A 46 17.65 -4.46 -16.01
CA SER A 46 17.02 -3.74 -14.90
C SER A 46 15.53 -3.50 -15.17
N CYS A 47 14.67 -3.87 -14.20
CA CYS A 47 13.23 -3.70 -14.34
C CYS A 47 12.74 -2.27 -14.00
N ARG A 48 13.60 -1.40 -13.44
CA ARG A 48 13.17 -0.06 -12.98
C ARG A 48 12.54 0.77 -14.10
N GLY A 49 13.16 0.81 -15.27
CA GLY A 49 12.62 1.49 -16.45
C GLY A 49 11.39 0.80 -17.03
N LEU A 50 11.34 -0.53 -16.96
CA LEU A 50 10.23 -1.33 -17.48
C LEU A 50 8.94 -1.11 -16.69
N PHE A 51 9.01 -1.02 -15.35
CA PHE A 51 7.86 -0.67 -14.51
C PHE A 51 7.25 0.67 -14.93
N LYS A 52 8.07 1.68 -15.17
CA LYS A 52 7.62 3.00 -15.66
C LYS A 52 7.04 2.90 -17.07
N LYS A 53 7.71 2.20 -17.99
CA LYS A 53 7.26 2.04 -19.39
C LYS A 53 5.88 1.40 -19.48
N PHE A 54 5.62 0.38 -18.69
CA PHE A 54 4.33 -0.32 -18.68
C PHE A 54 3.31 0.27 -17.69
N GLN A 55 3.68 1.32 -16.94
CA GLN A 55 2.85 1.93 -15.91
C GLN A 55 2.36 0.92 -14.87
N ILE A 56 3.19 -0.07 -14.53
CA ILE A 56 2.91 -1.11 -13.55
C ILE A 56 3.54 -0.73 -12.22
N LEU A 57 2.76 -0.81 -11.14
CA LEU A 57 3.28 -0.60 -9.80
C LEU A 57 4.07 -1.83 -9.33
N PRO A 58 5.28 -1.62 -8.78
CA PRO A 58 6.00 -2.68 -8.07
C PRO A 58 5.17 -3.24 -6.90
N LEU A 59 5.40 -4.48 -6.52
CA LEU A 59 4.65 -5.17 -5.46
C LEU A 59 4.52 -4.33 -4.18
N LYS A 60 5.62 -3.73 -3.70
CA LYS A 60 5.60 -2.90 -2.49
C LYS A 60 4.69 -1.67 -2.63
N SER A 61 4.77 -1.00 -3.78
CA SER A 61 3.91 0.18 -4.07
C SER A 61 2.45 -0.24 -4.20
N GLN A 62 2.17 -1.39 -4.81
CA GLN A 62 0.83 -1.94 -4.89
C GLN A 62 0.27 -2.31 -3.52
N TYR A 63 1.09 -2.90 -2.65
CA TYR A 63 0.73 -3.18 -1.25
C TYR A 63 0.37 -1.89 -0.49
N MET A 64 1.23 -0.87 -0.57
CA MET A 64 1.01 0.43 0.08
C MET A 64 -0.27 1.10 -0.43
N LEU A 65 -0.49 1.10 -1.75
CA LEU A 65 -1.71 1.63 -2.34
C LEU A 65 -2.97 0.90 -1.83
N SER A 66 -2.95 -0.43 -1.82
CA SER A 66 -4.07 -1.25 -1.37
C SER A 66 -4.35 -1.04 0.11
N LEU A 67 -3.30 -0.97 0.93
CA LEU A 67 -3.41 -0.75 2.37
C LEU A 67 -4.01 0.63 2.70
N LEU A 68 -3.53 1.68 2.04
CA LEU A 68 -4.05 3.04 2.22
C LEU A 68 -5.49 3.18 1.71
N MET A 69 -5.83 2.52 0.60
CA MET A 69 -7.20 2.48 0.12
C MET A 69 -8.13 1.74 1.09
N PHE A 70 -7.66 0.66 1.73
CA PHE A 70 -8.40 -0.03 2.79
C PHE A 70 -8.71 0.91 3.96
N VAL A 71 -7.73 1.69 4.43
CA VAL A 71 -7.92 2.66 5.52
C VAL A 71 -8.97 3.72 5.14
N VAL A 72 -8.86 4.28 3.93
CA VAL A 72 -9.77 5.34 3.46
C VAL A 72 -11.20 4.84 3.21
N GLN A 73 -11.34 3.62 2.68
CA GLN A 73 -12.64 3.00 2.42
C GLN A 73 -13.38 2.59 3.70
N ASN A 74 -12.62 2.22 4.73
CA ASN A 74 -13.15 1.74 6.00
C ASN A 74 -12.87 2.73 7.14
N ARG A 75 -12.97 4.02 6.87
CA ARG A 75 -12.61 5.09 7.82
C ARG A 75 -13.30 4.95 9.18
N THR A 76 -14.51 4.42 9.21
CA THR A 76 -15.29 4.19 10.42
C THR A 76 -14.69 3.17 11.38
N LEU A 77 -13.80 2.29 10.89
CA LEU A 77 -13.09 1.32 11.73
C LEU A 77 -11.88 1.92 12.47
N PHE A 78 -11.47 3.14 12.09
CA PHE A 78 -10.26 3.78 12.59
C PHE A 78 -10.60 5.02 13.41
N LEU A 79 -10.33 4.98 14.70
CA LEU A 79 -10.49 6.12 15.59
C LEU A 79 -9.35 7.13 15.40
N THR A 80 -9.65 8.40 15.57
CA THR A 80 -8.63 9.45 15.66
C THR A 80 -8.14 9.60 17.10
N ASN A 81 -6.97 10.23 17.27
CA ASN A 81 -6.47 10.53 18.61
C ASN A 81 -7.41 11.45 19.38
N THR A 82 -8.15 12.33 18.70
CA THR A 82 -9.14 13.21 19.32
C THR A 82 -10.32 12.44 19.87
N GLU A 83 -10.76 11.40 19.16
CA GLU A 83 -11.87 10.55 19.60
C GLU A 83 -11.50 9.63 20.77
N ASN A 84 -10.23 9.24 20.84
CA ASN A 84 -9.73 8.33 21.88
C ASN A 84 -9.19 9.07 23.11
N TYR A 85 -8.64 10.26 22.93
CA TYR A 85 -8.09 11.09 24.01
C TYR A 85 -8.68 12.51 23.97
N THR A 86 -9.08 13.03 25.13
CA THR A 86 -9.58 14.41 25.26
C THR A 86 -8.49 15.48 25.13
N LEU A 87 -7.23 15.06 25.04
CA LEU A 87 -6.06 15.96 24.99
C LEU A 87 -5.86 16.55 23.58
N ASN A 88 -5.72 17.88 23.52
CA ASN A 88 -5.47 18.61 22.28
C ASN A 88 -3.97 18.65 21.94
N THR A 89 -3.45 17.63 21.31
CA THR A 89 -2.04 17.51 20.90
C THR A 89 -1.82 17.87 19.43
N ARG A 90 -0.56 18.07 19.02
CA ARG A 90 -0.20 18.31 17.61
C ARG A 90 -0.63 17.15 16.67
N GLN A 91 -0.75 15.94 17.20
CA GLN A 91 -1.12 14.73 16.45
C GLN A 91 -2.61 14.34 16.63
N ARG A 92 -3.44 15.27 17.07
CA ARG A 92 -4.88 15.01 17.33
C ARG A 92 -5.62 14.43 16.14
N ASN A 93 -5.27 14.83 14.92
CA ASN A 93 -5.91 14.40 13.68
C ASN A 93 -5.35 13.09 13.10
N ASN A 94 -4.30 12.55 13.71
CA ASN A 94 -3.77 11.24 13.31
C ASN A 94 -4.69 10.12 13.79
N LEU A 95 -4.65 8.98 13.09
CA LEU A 95 -5.32 7.77 13.53
C LEU A 95 -4.67 7.25 14.81
N TYR A 96 -5.51 6.81 15.74
CA TYR A 96 -5.04 6.18 16.97
C TYR A 96 -4.36 4.85 16.67
N LEU A 97 -3.10 4.74 17.07
CA LEU A 97 -2.31 3.52 16.94
C LEU A 97 -2.33 2.78 18.28
N PRO A 98 -3.01 1.63 18.37
CA PRO A 98 -3.05 0.86 19.61
C PRO A 98 -1.66 0.33 19.96
N GLN A 99 -1.38 0.20 21.25
CA GLN A 99 -0.14 -0.43 21.71
C GLN A 99 -0.16 -1.92 21.36
N ALA A 100 0.89 -2.39 20.71
CA ALA A 100 1.04 -3.78 20.31
C ALA A 100 2.45 -4.28 20.55
N ASN A 101 2.56 -5.38 21.27
CA ASN A 101 3.84 -6.03 21.61
C ASN A 101 4.16 -7.20 20.68
N LEU A 102 3.14 -7.77 20.02
CA LEU A 102 3.31 -8.92 19.13
C LEU A 102 3.60 -8.47 17.70
N THR A 103 4.70 -8.98 17.14
CA THR A 103 5.12 -8.68 15.76
C THR A 103 4.06 -9.07 14.72
N ILE A 104 3.35 -10.18 14.96
CA ILE A 104 2.29 -10.64 14.06
C ILE A 104 1.13 -9.63 13.99
N PHE A 105 0.77 -9.02 15.11
CA PHE A 105 -0.25 -7.96 15.14
C PHE A 105 0.24 -6.69 14.45
N GLN A 106 1.50 -6.29 14.67
CA GLN A 106 2.10 -5.11 14.02
C GLN A 106 2.19 -5.25 12.50
N LYS A 107 2.31 -6.47 11.98
CA LYS A 107 2.31 -6.76 10.53
C LYS A 107 0.89 -6.85 9.95
N GLY A 108 -0.13 -6.89 10.78
CA GLY A 108 -1.53 -6.94 10.35
C GLY A 108 -1.95 -5.69 9.57
N ALA A 109 -2.98 -5.84 8.71
CA ALA A 109 -3.48 -4.75 7.86
C ALA A 109 -3.96 -3.53 8.66
N TYR A 110 -4.62 -3.75 9.79
CA TYR A 110 -5.12 -2.67 10.65
C TYR A 110 -3.99 -1.81 11.20
N TYR A 111 -3.03 -2.42 11.91
CA TYR A 111 -1.90 -1.71 12.52
C TYR A 111 -0.98 -1.06 11.48
N SER A 112 -0.60 -1.81 10.45
CA SER A 112 0.24 -1.31 9.36
C SER A 112 -0.45 -0.19 8.59
N GLY A 113 -1.76 -0.29 8.38
CA GLY A 113 -2.56 0.74 7.72
C GLY A 113 -2.52 2.07 8.47
N ILE A 114 -2.74 2.05 9.77
CA ILE A 114 -2.67 3.24 10.64
C ILE A 114 -1.27 3.84 10.58
N LYS A 115 -0.23 3.03 10.76
CA LYS A 115 1.16 3.48 10.77
C LYS A 115 1.55 4.17 9.46
N VAL A 116 1.20 3.56 8.33
CA VAL A 116 1.49 4.12 7.00
C VAL A 116 0.69 5.39 6.75
N PHE A 117 -0.61 5.40 7.08
CA PHE A 117 -1.47 6.56 6.89
C PHE A 117 -0.98 7.77 7.72
N ASN A 118 -0.59 7.55 8.98
CA ASN A 118 -0.09 8.62 9.85
C ASN A 118 1.21 9.26 9.32
N ASN A 119 2.03 8.50 8.59
CA ASN A 119 3.28 8.98 7.99
C ASN A 119 3.08 9.71 6.66
N LEU A 120 1.88 9.76 6.10
CA LEU A 120 1.61 10.50 4.87
C LEU A 120 1.73 12.02 5.08
N PRO A 121 2.20 12.76 4.06
CA PRO A 121 2.15 14.23 4.06
C PRO A 121 0.72 14.75 4.24
N LEU A 122 0.58 15.91 4.88
CA LEU A 122 -0.72 16.54 5.13
C LEU A 122 -1.52 16.80 3.85
N GLU A 123 -0.84 17.17 2.78
CA GLU A 123 -1.45 17.40 1.47
C GLU A 123 -2.22 16.17 0.96
N ILE A 124 -1.65 14.99 1.15
CA ILE A 124 -2.27 13.72 0.75
C ILE A 124 -3.38 13.33 1.73
N LYS A 125 -3.19 13.54 3.04
CA LYS A 125 -4.23 13.28 4.05
C LYS A 125 -5.49 14.11 3.81
N ASN A 126 -5.36 15.37 3.42
CA ASN A 126 -6.48 16.27 3.15
C ASN A 126 -7.36 15.81 1.97
N VAL A 127 -6.80 15.02 1.06
CA VAL A 127 -7.53 14.48 -0.09
C VAL A 127 -8.22 13.13 0.23
N ALA A 128 -7.99 12.57 1.40
CA ALA A 128 -8.52 11.25 1.80
C ALA A 128 -10.06 11.18 1.80
N GLY A 129 -10.76 12.30 1.94
CA GLY A 129 -12.22 12.36 1.83
C GLY A 129 -12.77 12.00 0.43
N ASN A 130 -11.96 12.12 -0.63
CA ASN A 130 -12.34 11.72 -1.98
C ASN A 130 -11.47 10.54 -2.44
N GLN A 131 -12.04 9.34 -2.39
CA GLN A 131 -11.32 8.08 -2.68
C GLN A 131 -10.68 8.06 -4.09
N LYS A 132 -11.37 8.57 -5.11
CA LYS A 132 -10.87 8.60 -6.49
C LYS A 132 -9.66 9.54 -6.62
N LYS A 133 -9.77 10.74 -6.02
CA LYS A 133 -8.70 11.73 -6.02
C LYS A 133 -7.49 11.24 -5.21
N PHE A 134 -7.74 10.67 -4.04
CA PHE A 134 -6.72 10.07 -3.18
C PHE A 134 -5.93 8.96 -3.90
N LYS A 135 -6.63 8.02 -4.54
CA LYS A 135 -5.99 6.95 -5.32
C LYS A 135 -5.10 7.49 -6.45
N ARG A 136 -5.55 8.54 -7.14
CA ARG A 136 -4.78 9.18 -8.23
C ARG A 136 -3.52 9.85 -7.69
N VAL A 137 -3.64 10.61 -6.60
CA VAL A 137 -2.49 11.29 -5.97
C VAL A 137 -1.47 10.27 -5.47
N LEU A 138 -1.91 9.18 -4.82
CA LEU A 138 -1.00 8.12 -4.35
C LEU A 138 -0.26 7.40 -5.47
N LYS A 139 -0.85 7.24 -6.65
CA LYS A 139 -0.16 6.61 -7.79
C LYS A 139 0.98 7.48 -8.35
N ASN A 140 0.89 8.79 -8.15
CA ASN A 140 1.90 9.75 -8.62
C ASN A 140 2.94 10.09 -7.53
N PHE A 141 2.66 9.73 -6.27
CA PHE A 141 3.56 9.92 -5.11
C PHE A 141 4.56 8.79 -5.00
#